data_e7164cfb9ac3e6d5a127f7e61f4e7209
#
_entry.id   e7164cfb9ac3e6d5a127f7e61f4e7209
#
_cell.length_a   1.000
_cell.length_b   1.000
_cell.length_c   1.000
_cell.angle_alpha   90.00
_cell.angle_beta   90.00
_cell.angle_gamma   90.00
#
_symmetry.space_group_name_H-M   'P 1'
#
loop_
_entity.id
_entity.type
_entity.pdbx_description
1 polymer ?
#
loop_
_entity_poly.entity_id
_entity_poly.type
_entity_poly.pdbx_seq_one_letter_code
_entity_poly.pdbx_strand_id
1 'polypeptide(L)'
;MASCSDSYEISSYSIPKVKKSFPSESDQVMAHPTWEVPEGWVPGKKSSMRVGSFAVEDENGSALDISISNLLGDGGGLLSNVNRWIGQIGMNATAREGLSNYVSDITVAGKPATLVKASNKEQALVSGILKIGGRSWFFKMMGDARLAEKEQENFNSLLQSVRFESSEEE
;
A
#
# COMPACT_ATOMS: atom_id res chain seq x y z
N MET A 1 28.89 -72.26 -13.97
CA MET A 1 28.75 -70.93 -14.52
C MET A 1 27.38 -70.42 -14.10
N ALA A 2 27.30 -69.59 -13.07
CA ALA A 2 26.07 -69.03 -12.57
C ALA A 2 25.95 -67.57 -13.12
N SER A 3 24.89 -67.33 -13.89
CA SER A 3 24.54 -66.03 -14.44
C SER A 3 23.60 -65.39 -13.45
N CYS A 4 24.07 -64.34 -12.77
CA CYS A 4 23.24 -63.48 -11.95
C CYS A 4 22.64 -62.39 -12.84
N SER A 5 21.31 -62.42 -13.04
CA SER A 5 20.54 -61.36 -13.61
C SER A 5 19.95 -60.58 -12.46
N ASP A 6 20.57 -59.48 -12.11
CA ASP A 6 19.95 -58.49 -11.23
C ASP A 6 18.97 -57.67 -12.06
N SER A 7 17.69 -57.96 -11.91
CA SER A 7 16.62 -57.11 -12.42
C SER A 7 16.34 -56.00 -11.43
N TYR A 8 16.81 -54.79 -11.74
CA TYR A 8 16.41 -53.59 -11.04
C TYR A 8 14.96 -53.28 -11.37
N GLU A 9 14.07 -53.51 -10.41
CA GLU A 9 12.71 -53.00 -10.47
C GLU A 9 12.75 -51.50 -10.21
N ILE A 10 12.54 -50.72 -11.25
CA ILE A 10 12.31 -49.26 -11.11
C ILE A 10 10.87 -49.09 -10.64
N SER A 11 10.67 -48.99 -9.35
CA SER A 11 9.37 -48.59 -8.83
C SER A 11 9.14 -47.10 -9.14
N SER A 12 8.25 -46.81 -10.08
CA SER A 12 7.82 -45.45 -10.36
C SER A 12 6.99 -44.92 -9.18
N TYR A 13 7.56 -44.00 -8.43
CA TYR A 13 6.85 -43.28 -7.39
C TYR A 13 6.06 -42.13 -8.03
N SER A 14 4.74 -42.27 -8.05
CA SER A 14 3.85 -41.19 -8.51
C SER A 14 3.54 -40.30 -7.35
N ILE A 15 4.15 -39.09 -7.33
CA ILE A 15 3.79 -38.03 -6.38
C ILE A 15 2.44 -37.49 -6.82
N PRO A 16 1.37 -37.56 -6.00
CA PRO A 16 0.13 -36.89 -6.33
C PRO A 16 0.41 -35.38 -6.36
N LYS A 17 0.25 -34.75 -7.51
CA LYS A 17 0.23 -33.30 -7.63
C LYS A 17 -0.95 -32.81 -6.81
N VAL A 18 -0.67 -32.31 -5.63
CA VAL A 18 -1.65 -31.47 -4.90
C VAL A 18 -1.90 -30.27 -5.81
N LYS A 19 -3.05 -30.25 -6.46
CA LYS A 19 -3.56 -29.04 -7.11
C LYS A 19 -3.76 -28.03 -5.99
N LYS A 20 -2.78 -27.12 -5.80
CA LYS A 20 -3.08 -25.87 -5.14
C LYS A 20 -4.13 -25.19 -6.02
N SER A 21 -5.38 -25.25 -5.60
CA SER A 21 -6.41 -24.38 -6.16
C SER A 21 -6.02 -22.95 -5.75
N PHE A 22 -5.39 -22.23 -6.66
CA PHE A 22 -5.36 -20.78 -6.55
C PHE A 22 -6.82 -20.33 -6.62
N PRO A 23 -7.26 -19.40 -5.75
CA PRO A 23 -8.57 -18.80 -5.92
C PRO A 23 -8.68 -18.36 -7.38
N SER A 24 -9.75 -18.74 -8.04
CA SER A 24 -9.96 -18.32 -9.43
C SER A 24 -9.99 -16.80 -9.49
N GLU A 25 -9.42 -16.25 -10.53
CA GLU A 25 -9.40 -14.79 -10.80
C GLU A 25 -10.82 -14.15 -10.77
N SER A 26 -11.87 -14.95 -10.80
CA SER A 26 -13.26 -14.52 -10.72
C SER A 26 -13.77 -14.11 -9.34
N ASP A 27 -13.05 -14.45 -8.26
CA ASP A 27 -13.45 -14.07 -6.89
C ASP A 27 -12.77 -12.79 -6.37
N GLN A 28 -11.92 -12.17 -7.18
CA GLN A 28 -11.35 -10.85 -6.91
C GLN A 28 -12.22 -9.79 -7.60
N VAL A 29 -13.40 -9.55 -7.08
CA VAL A 29 -14.11 -8.32 -7.38
C VAL A 29 -13.17 -7.19 -6.98
N MET A 30 -12.57 -6.56 -7.98
CA MET A 30 -11.70 -5.41 -7.79
C MET A 30 -12.56 -4.30 -7.22
N ALA A 31 -12.57 -4.17 -5.88
CA ALA A 31 -13.21 -3.04 -5.26
C ALA A 31 -12.50 -1.77 -5.76
N HIS A 32 -13.19 -0.97 -6.56
CA HIS A 32 -12.69 0.31 -7.01
C HIS A 32 -13.08 1.35 -5.95
N PRO A 33 -12.10 1.96 -5.26
CA PRO A 33 -12.41 3.02 -4.33
C PRO A 33 -12.77 4.29 -5.08
N THR A 34 -13.70 5.03 -4.52
CA THR A 34 -13.99 6.42 -4.86
C THR A 34 -13.51 7.32 -3.73
N TRP A 35 -13.20 8.56 -4.03
CA TRP A 35 -12.78 9.58 -3.07
C TRP A 35 -13.12 10.97 -3.59
N GLU A 36 -13.17 11.92 -2.69
CA GLU A 36 -13.32 13.33 -3.02
C GLU A 36 -11.95 14.00 -3.00
N VAL A 37 -11.63 14.69 -4.08
CA VAL A 37 -10.36 15.42 -4.21
C VAL A 37 -10.53 16.79 -3.53
N PRO A 38 -9.71 17.12 -2.52
CA PRO A 38 -9.74 18.44 -1.88
C PRO A 38 -9.55 19.59 -2.88
N GLU A 39 -10.17 20.71 -2.58
CA GLU A 39 -10.01 21.92 -3.38
C GLU A 39 -8.54 22.36 -3.42
N GLY A 40 -8.10 22.84 -4.58
CA GLY A 40 -6.73 23.28 -4.80
C GLY A 40 -5.74 22.19 -5.16
N TRP A 41 -6.12 20.92 -5.05
CA TRP A 41 -5.30 19.82 -5.55
C TRP A 41 -5.45 19.65 -7.06
N VAL A 42 -4.34 19.50 -7.74
CA VAL A 42 -4.29 19.32 -9.19
C VAL A 42 -3.80 17.92 -9.55
N PRO A 43 -4.08 17.41 -10.76
CA PRO A 43 -3.51 16.14 -11.21
C PRO A 43 -1.98 16.10 -11.09
N GLY A 44 -1.48 15.02 -10.49
CA GLY A 44 -0.04 14.79 -10.27
C GLY A 44 0.59 13.89 -11.34
N LYS A 45 1.76 13.36 -11.01
CA LYS A 45 2.53 12.48 -11.89
C LYS A 45 1.77 11.18 -12.17
N LYS A 46 1.65 10.82 -13.45
CA LYS A 46 1.08 9.53 -13.86
C LYS A 46 2.12 8.41 -13.68
N SER A 47 1.64 7.27 -13.21
CA SER A 47 2.43 6.03 -13.08
C SER A 47 1.49 4.84 -13.18
N SER A 48 1.97 3.72 -13.71
CA SER A 48 1.22 2.46 -13.74
C SER A 48 0.88 1.91 -12.35
N MET A 49 1.61 2.34 -11.32
CA MET A 49 1.41 1.93 -9.93
C MET A 49 0.37 2.77 -9.18
N ARG A 50 -0.02 3.91 -9.75
CA ARG A 50 -0.94 4.86 -9.11
C ARG A 50 -2.31 4.79 -9.73
N VAL A 51 -3.31 4.58 -8.90
CA VAL A 51 -4.73 4.68 -9.30
C VAL A 51 -5.27 6.10 -9.12
N GLY A 52 -4.63 6.90 -8.27
CA GLY A 52 -4.86 8.32 -8.10
C GLY A 52 -3.54 9.05 -7.88
N SER A 53 -3.42 10.25 -8.43
CA SER A 53 -2.20 11.07 -8.31
C SER A 53 -2.55 12.55 -8.36
N PHE A 54 -2.10 13.29 -7.34
CA PHE A 54 -2.37 14.71 -7.18
C PHE A 54 -1.09 15.43 -6.75
N ALA A 55 -1.09 16.72 -6.95
CA ALA A 55 -0.03 17.61 -6.49
C ALA A 55 -0.63 18.87 -5.87
N VAL A 56 0.09 19.44 -4.94
CA VAL A 56 -0.16 20.77 -4.37
C VAL A 56 1.14 21.54 -4.47
N GLU A 57 1.06 22.78 -4.90
CA GLU A 57 2.20 23.69 -4.98
C GLU A 57 1.77 25.05 -4.42
N ASP A 58 2.60 25.64 -3.58
CA ASP A 58 2.35 26.97 -3.06
C ASP A 58 3.09 28.07 -3.87
N GLU A 59 2.81 29.32 -3.55
CA GLU A 59 3.40 30.47 -4.23
C GLU A 59 4.94 30.56 -4.11
N ASN A 60 5.51 29.84 -3.14
CA ASN A 60 6.97 29.80 -2.90
C ASN A 60 7.65 28.66 -3.61
N GLY A 61 6.91 27.85 -4.37
CA GLY A 61 7.42 26.67 -5.06
C GLY A 61 7.58 25.43 -4.17
N SER A 62 7.05 25.46 -2.92
CA SER A 62 6.93 24.27 -2.10
C SER A 62 5.89 23.34 -2.69
N ALA A 63 6.17 22.04 -2.72
CA ALA A 63 5.31 21.07 -3.38
C ALA A 63 5.03 19.84 -2.52
N LEU A 64 3.84 19.26 -2.72
CA LEU A 64 3.46 17.96 -2.20
C LEU A 64 3.09 17.03 -3.36
N ASP A 65 3.50 15.80 -3.24
CA ASP A 65 3.08 14.68 -4.10
C ASP A 65 2.10 13.81 -3.32
N ILE A 66 0.90 13.65 -3.84
CA ILE A 66 -0.15 12.81 -3.27
C ILE A 66 -0.41 11.64 -4.21
N SER A 67 -0.35 10.43 -3.69
CA SER A 67 -0.55 9.22 -4.47
C SER A 67 -1.50 8.24 -3.79
N ILE A 68 -2.33 7.60 -4.59
CA ILE A 68 -3.16 6.47 -4.18
C ILE A 68 -2.70 5.28 -5.01
N SER A 69 -2.30 4.22 -4.33
CA SER A 69 -1.84 2.99 -4.97
C SER A 69 -2.30 1.76 -4.21
N ASN A 70 -2.27 0.60 -4.84
CA ASN A 70 -2.56 -0.66 -4.16
C ASN A 70 -1.58 -1.75 -4.60
N LEU A 71 -1.31 -2.66 -3.68
CA LEU A 71 -0.50 -3.84 -3.91
C LEU A 71 -1.23 -5.08 -3.39
N LEU A 72 -0.96 -6.21 -3.99
CA LEU A 72 -1.47 -7.51 -3.53
C LEU A 72 -0.91 -7.85 -2.14
N GLY A 73 -1.71 -8.51 -1.34
CA GLY A 73 -1.34 -8.98 -0.02
C GLY A 73 -1.07 -7.83 0.97
N ASP A 74 -0.03 -7.97 1.77
CA ASP A 74 0.35 -7.02 2.80
C ASP A 74 1.17 -5.81 2.28
N GLY A 75 1.40 -5.75 0.97
CA GLY A 75 2.14 -4.66 0.33
C GLY A 75 3.62 -4.56 0.75
N GLY A 76 4.22 -5.67 1.19
CA GLY A 76 5.63 -5.74 1.60
C GLY A 76 5.88 -5.53 3.10
N GLY A 77 4.83 -5.43 3.91
CA GLY A 77 4.90 -5.29 5.35
C GLY A 77 5.12 -3.86 5.86
N LEU A 78 4.64 -3.60 7.08
CA LEU A 78 4.61 -2.25 7.64
C LEU A 78 6.02 -1.68 7.89
N LEU A 79 6.89 -2.42 8.54
CA LEU A 79 8.26 -1.96 8.87
C LEU A 79 9.06 -1.63 7.60
N SER A 80 8.97 -2.48 6.58
CA SER A 80 9.65 -2.28 5.30
C SER A 80 9.14 -1.03 4.58
N ASN A 81 7.82 -0.82 4.57
CA ASN A 81 7.22 0.37 3.98
C ASN A 81 7.61 1.65 4.73
N VAL A 82 7.53 1.65 6.06
CA VAL A 82 7.94 2.79 6.88
C VAL A 82 9.40 3.14 6.61
N ASN A 83 10.31 2.17 6.65
CA ASN A 83 11.73 2.40 6.42
C ASN A 83 12.02 2.93 5.00
N ARG A 84 11.34 2.40 3.99
CA ARG A 84 11.46 2.93 2.64
C ARG A 84 11.01 4.39 2.55
N TRP A 85 9.91 4.74 3.21
CA TRP A 85 9.35 6.09 3.14
C TRP A 85 10.15 7.10 3.96
N ILE A 86 10.55 6.77 5.20
CA ILE A 86 11.39 7.69 5.99
C ILE A 86 12.76 7.90 5.34
N GLY A 87 13.29 6.89 4.64
CA GLY A 87 14.50 7.05 3.82
C GLY A 87 14.30 8.02 2.67
N GLN A 88 13.10 8.10 2.05
CA GLN A 88 12.80 9.07 0.99
C GLN A 88 12.83 10.53 1.46
N ILE A 89 12.57 10.78 2.73
CA ILE A 89 12.67 12.11 3.34
C ILE A 89 14.00 12.32 4.11
N GLY A 90 14.99 11.46 3.88
CA GLY A 90 16.34 11.61 4.43
C GLY A 90 16.49 11.21 5.89
N MET A 91 15.58 10.41 6.43
CA MET A 91 15.65 9.91 7.80
C MET A 91 16.27 8.50 7.85
N ASN A 92 16.89 8.18 8.98
CA ASN A 92 17.46 6.86 9.19
C ASN A 92 16.37 5.80 9.40
N ALA A 93 16.65 4.56 8.98
CA ALA A 93 15.78 3.43 9.22
C ALA A 93 15.57 3.18 10.72
N THR A 94 14.36 2.74 11.07
CA THR A 94 14.00 2.33 12.43
C THR A 94 13.96 0.80 12.55
N ALA A 95 14.23 0.30 13.75
CA ALA A 95 13.94 -1.08 14.09
C ALA A 95 12.44 -1.25 14.45
N ARG A 96 12.02 -2.50 14.63
CA ARG A 96 10.61 -2.81 14.98
C ARG A 96 10.13 -2.10 16.24
N GLU A 97 11.01 -1.95 17.23
CA GLU A 97 10.72 -1.31 18.51
C GLU A 97 10.46 0.19 18.36
N GLY A 98 11.06 0.83 17.38
CA GLY A 98 10.86 2.26 17.09
C GLY A 98 9.66 2.55 16.19
N LEU A 99 8.99 1.51 15.69
CA LEU A 99 7.88 1.66 14.73
C LEU A 99 6.71 2.46 15.32
N SER A 100 6.44 2.31 16.61
CA SER A 100 5.39 3.03 17.33
C SER A 100 5.54 4.55 17.31
N ASN A 101 6.74 5.07 17.03
CA ASN A 101 6.97 6.51 16.89
C ASN A 101 6.37 7.08 15.60
N TYR A 102 6.05 6.22 14.63
CA TYR A 102 5.61 6.63 13.29
C TYR A 102 4.17 6.23 12.99
N VAL A 103 3.59 5.28 13.73
CA VAL A 103 2.31 4.67 13.39
C VAL A 103 1.25 4.94 14.45
N SER A 104 0.01 5.09 13.98
CA SER A 104 -1.19 5.18 14.80
C SER A 104 -2.36 4.51 14.09
N ASP A 105 -3.38 4.16 14.86
CA ASP A 105 -4.61 3.57 14.32
C ASP A 105 -5.55 4.67 13.84
N ILE A 106 -6.16 4.46 12.69
CA ILE A 106 -7.20 5.32 12.11
C ILE A 106 -8.32 4.46 11.53
N THR A 107 -9.37 5.12 11.08
CA THR A 107 -10.46 4.48 10.32
C THR A 107 -10.54 5.09 8.93
N VAL A 108 -10.56 4.24 7.90
CA VAL A 108 -10.75 4.63 6.50
C VAL A 108 -11.85 3.76 5.91
N ALA A 109 -12.82 4.35 5.24
CA ALA A 109 -13.98 3.65 4.68
C ALA A 109 -14.72 2.76 5.71
N GLY A 110 -14.79 3.21 6.97
CA GLY A 110 -15.42 2.47 8.06
C GLY A 110 -14.64 1.24 8.54
N LYS A 111 -13.38 1.08 8.12
CA LYS A 111 -12.52 -0.06 8.45
C LYS A 111 -11.27 0.39 9.21
N PRO A 112 -10.74 -0.46 10.12
CA PRO A 112 -9.45 -0.20 10.76
C PRO A 112 -8.34 -0.03 9.72
N ALA A 113 -7.53 0.99 9.89
CA ALA A 113 -6.41 1.31 9.02
C ALA A 113 -5.24 1.84 9.87
N THR A 114 -4.07 1.93 9.27
CA THR A 114 -2.87 2.44 9.91
C THR A 114 -2.48 3.76 9.30
N LEU A 115 -2.22 4.79 10.12
CA LEU A 115 -1.64 6.04 9.71
C LEU A 115 -0.15 6.03 10.02
N VAL A 116 0.67 6.34 9.04
CA VAL A 116 2.12 6.55 9.18
C VAL A 116 2.40 8.03 9.04
N LYS A 117 3.14 8.61 9.98
CA LYS A 117 3.61 9.99 9.93
C LYS A 117 5.10 10.04 10.23
N ALA A 118 5.83 10.79 9.43
CA ALA A 118 7.23 11.11 9.66
C ALA A 118 7.54 12.50 9.11
N SER A 119 8.40 13.24 9.77
CA SER A 119 8.84 14.54 9.28
C SER A 119 10.22 14.90 9.83
N ASN A 120 10.91 15.72 9.09
CA ASN A 120 12.09 16.45 9.53
C ASN A 120 11.86 17.96 9.25
N LYS A 121 12.91 18.77 9.33
CA LYS A 121 12.79 20.22 9.13
C LYS A 121 12.35 20.64 7.73
N GLU A 122 12.61 19.80 6.73
CA GLU A 122 12.43 20.11 5.31
C GLU A 122 11.25 19.36 4.70
N GLN A 123 11.09 18.09 5.07
CA GLN A 123 10.12 17.20 4.44
C GLN A 123 9.24 16.47 5.45
N ALA A 124 8.05 16.15 5.01
CA ALA A 124 7.09 15.33 5.74
C ALA A 124 6.49 14.26 4.84
N LEU A 125 6.07 13.18 5.50
CA LEU A 125 5.34 12.07 4.90
C LEU A 125 4.16 11.72 5.80
N VAL A 126 3.01 11.56 5.18
CA VAL A 126 1.80 11.01 5.82
C VAL A 126 1.24 9.93 4.90
N SER A 127 0.95 8.75 5.43
CA SER A 127 0.37 7.67 4.64
C SER A 127 -0.69 6.91 5.42
N GLY A 128 -1.90 6.83 4.89
CA GLY A 128 -2.93 5.90 5.33
C GLY A 128 -2.76 4.55 4.65
N ILE A 129 -2.80 3.46 5.42
CA ILE A 129 -2.70 2.09 4.92
C ILE A 129 -3.98 1.34 5.28
N LEU A 130 -4.74 0.94 4.27
CA LEU A 130 -5.97 0.16 4.43
C LEU A 130 -5.82 -1.20 3.77
N LYS A 131 -6.12 -2.26 4.50
CA LYS A 131 -6.17 -3.62 3.95
C LYS A 131 -7.62 -4.02 3.67
N ILE A 132 -7.92 -4.28 2.40
CA ILE A 132 -9.25 -4.69 1.95
C ILE A 132 -9.17 -5.50 0.66
N GLY A 133 -10.02 -6.52 0.52
CA GLY A 133 -10.09 -7.33 -0.70
C GLY A 133 -8.78 -8.03 -1.06
N GLY A 134 -8.01 -8.48 -0.09
CA GLY A 134 -6.71 -9.11 -0.32
C GLY A 134 -5.61 -8.17 -0.84
N ARG A 135 -5.82 -6.87 -0.73
CA ARG A 135 -4.90 -5.81 -1.14
C ARG A 135 -4.59 -4.85 -0.01
N SER A 136 -3.43 -4.22 -0.08
CA SER A 136 -3.06 -3.07 0.74
C SER A 136 -3.17 -1.80 -0.11
N TRP A 137 -3.97 -0.86 0.35
CA TRP A 137 -4.18 0.44 -0.25
C TRP A 137 -3.36 1.48 0.49
N PHE A 138 -2.64 2.28 -0.25
CA PHE A 138 -1.75 3.32 0.26
C PHE A 138 -2.22 4.68 -0.23
N PHE A 139 -2.60 5.54 0.71
CA PHE A 139 -2.91 6.95 0.47
C PHE A 139 -1.76 7.74 1.05
N LYS A 140 -0.90 8.31 0.22
CA LYS A 140 0.35 8.92 0.67
C LYS A 140 0.47 10.36 0.21
N MET A 141 0.84 11.24 1.12
CA MET A 141 1.24 12.62 0.88
C MET A 141 2.68 12.80 1.33
N MET A 142 3.52 13.37 0.49
CA MET A 142 4.94 13.58 0.78
C MET A 142 5.46 14.85 0.11
N GLY A 143 6.31 15.60 0.80
CA GLY A 143 6.99 16.78 0.28
C GLY A 143 7.33 17.78 1.35
N ASP A 144 7.26 19.08 1.05
CA ASP A 144 7.59 20.16 1.96
C ASP A 144 6.85 20.05 3.30
N ALA A 145 7.59 20.12 4.41
CA ALA A 145 7.04 19.88 5.74
C ALA A 145 5.99 20.93 6.17
N ARG A 146 6.19 22.19 5.82
CA ARG A 146 5.26 23.27 6.17
C ARG A 146 3.99 23.20 5.34
N LEU A 147 4.14 22.87 4.07
CA LEU A 147 2.99 22.68 3.19
C LEU A 147 2.18 21.44 3.59
N ALA A 148 2.86 20.35 3.99
CA ALA A 148 2.21 19.15 4.49
C ALA A 148 1.41 19.41 5.78
N GLU A 149 1.89 20.29 6.67
CA GLU A 149 1.16 20.69 7.85
C GLU A 149 -0.12 21.47 7.50
N LYS A 150 -0.05 22.41 6.54
CA LYS A 150 -1.21 23.14 6.04
C LYS A 150 -2.25 22.23 5.37
N GLU A 151 -1.79 21.23 4.64
CA GLU A 151 -2.64 20.29 3.89
C GLU A 151 -3.11 19.08 4.72
N GLN A 152 -2.76 19.01 6.00
CA GLN A 152 -3.11 17.89 6.89
C GLN A 152 -4.63 17.64 6.95
N GLU A 153 -5.43 18.70 7.06
CA GLU A 153 -6.89 18.59 7.13
C GLU A 153 -7.48 18.15 5.79
N ASN A 154 -6.95 18.65 4.68
CA ASN A 154 -7.33 18.23 3.34
C ASN A 154 -7.00 16.74 3.11
N PHE A 155 -5.84 16.30 3.55
CA PHE A 155 -5.48 14.88 3.48
C PHE A 155 -6.37 14.00 4.35
N ASN A 156 -6.71 14.44 5.55
CA ASN A 156 -7.67 13.75 6.40
C ASN A 156 -9.07 13.67 5.75
N SER A 157 -9.51 14.74 5.11
CA SER A 157 -10.78 14.78 4.37
C SER A 157 -10.78 13.80 3.21
N LEU A 158 -9.68 13.70 2.46
CA LEU A 158 -9.50 12.67 1.43
C LEU A 158 -9.69 11.27 2.02
N LEU A 159 -8.99 10.93 3.11
CA LEU A 159 -9.09 9.62 3.76
C LEU A 159 -10.51 9.31 4.23
N GLN A 160 -11.22 10.30 4.78
CA GLN A 160 -12.60 10.16 5.25
C GLN A 160 -13.61 10.01 4.12
N SER A 161 -13.30 10.55 2.94
CA SER A 161 -14.16 10.46 1.75
C SER A 161 -14.06 9.12 1.02
N VAL A 162 -13.03 8.32 1.30
CA VAL A 162 -12.82 7.03 0.63
C VAL A 162 -14.01 6.10 0.85
N ARG A 163 -14.51 5.53 -0.24
CA ARG A 163 -15.57 4.51 -0.25
C ARG A 163 -15.15 3.39 -1.19
N PHE A 164 -15.46 2.18 -0.81
CA PHE A 164 -15.35 1.01 -1.67
C PHE A 164 -16.77 0.59 -2.05
N GLU A 165 -17.07 0.61 -3.33
CA GLU A 165 -18.34 0.08 -3.81
C GLU A 165 -18.32 -1.44 -3.64
N SER A 166 -19.23 -1.95 -2.82
CA SER A 166 -19.57 -3.37 -2.87
C SER A 166 -20.30 -3.57 -4.19
N SER A 167 -19.79 -4.41 -5.07
CA SER A 167 -20.59 -4.93 -6.18
C SER A 167 -21.68 -5.80 -5.55
N GLU A 168 -22.80 -5.18 -5.17
CA GLU A 168 -24.04 -5.91 -4.99
C GLU A 168 -24.49 -6.25 -6.42
N GLU A 169 -24.33 -7.53 -6.76
CA GLU A 169 -25.04 -8.10 -7.89
C GLU A 169 -26.54 -8.00 -7.58
N GLU A 170 -27.25 -7.27 -8.43
CA GLU A 170 -28.70 -7.48 -8.61
C GLU A 170 -28.95 -8.82 -9.28
#